data_40ed21c2e6cd2e01d1ef8919cc406719
#
_entry.id   40ed21c2e6cd2e01d1ef8919cc406719
#
_cell.length_a   1.000
_cell.length_b   1.000
_cell.length_c   1.000
_cell.angle_alpha   90.00
_cell.angle_beta   90.00
_cell.angle_gamma   90.00
#
_symmetry.space_group_name_H-M   'P 1'
#
loop_
_entity.id
_entity.type
_entity.pdbx_description
1 polymer ?
#
loop_
_entity_poly.entity_id
_entity_poly.type
_entity_poly.pdbx_seq_one_letter_code
_entity_poly.pdbx_strand_id
1 'polypeptide(L)'
;MAEFELDRSQIRRSFERAAVGYDAAAGLQQEVCGTLLERLEWINFSPKVVLDLGTGTGQGVVQLRKQYPKAQLIAFDLAESMLKRTSKRAGWFRKPGLLCGDARRLPLADNSVDLIFSSLTIQWCSEDLVALFSEFARVLKPAGLLMFTTFGMDTLQQLRQAWAAVDEQVHVNRFVDMHDIGDALLAAGFKDPVMDVERHLREFGSVTEVMRSIKAMGAHNVATQRARGLMGRQKLQRLQEAYPCSEAGRFAVDYEVVFGMGWMPEVEPLDGGVEVLLRR
;
A
#
# COMPACT_ATOMS: atom_id res chain seq x y z
N MET A 1 -13.21 13.79 -17.66
CA MET A 1 -11.85 13.26 -17.65
C MET A 1 -11.99 11.74 -17.69
N ALA A 2 -11.20 11.02 -18.50
CA ALA A 2 -11.25 9.55 -18.46
C ALA A 2 -10.79 9.08 -17.07
N GLU A 3 -11.58 8.21 -16.46
CA GLU A 3 -11.33 7.65 -15.14
C GLU A 3 -10.00 6.88 -15.16
N PHE A 4 -9.09 7.15 -14.21
CA PHE A 4 -7.82 6.45 -14.13
C PHE A 4 -8.05 5.09 -13.50
N GLU A 5 -8.03 4.04 -14.32
CA GLU A 5 -8.31 2.67 -13.91
C GLU A 5 -7.04 1.81 -13.97
N LEU A 6 -6.84 0.95 -12.96
CA LEU A 6 -5.74 0.01 -12.87
C LEU A 6 -6.17 -1.39 -13.33
N ASP A 7 -5.34 -2.03 -14.17
CA ASP A 7 -5.55 -3.41 -14.62
C ASP A 7 -5.20 -4.41 -13.50
N ARG A 8 -6.22 -4.82 -12.73
CA ARG A 8 -6.12 -5.76 -11.59
C ARG A 8 -5.46 -7.09 -11.95
N SER A 9 -5.80 -7.63 -13.11
CA SER A 9 -5.24 -8.91 -13.56
C SER A 9 -3.75 -8.77 -13.83
N GLN A 10 -3.32 -7.60 -14.27
CA GLN A 10 -1.91 -7.29 -14.49
C GLN A 10 -1.17 -7.02 -13.19
N ILE A 11 -1.77 -6.29 -12.24
CA ILE A 11 -1.20 -6.11 -10.89
C ILE A 11 -0.90 -7.48 -10.30
N ARG A 12 -1.91 -8.36 -10.22
CA ARG A 12 -1.74 -9.72 -9.72
C ARG A 12 -0.60 -10.46 -10.42
N ARG A 13 -0.64 -10.53 -11.77
CA ARG A 13 0.40 -11.22 -12.56
C ARG A 13 1.81 -10.64 -12.34
N SER A 14 1.91 -9.35 -12.07
CA SER A 14 3.19 -8.69 -11.83
C SER A 14 3.79 -9.13 -10.50
N PHE A 15 3.00 -9.12 -9.43
CA PHE A 15 3.43 -9.59 -8.11
C PHE A 15 3.66 -11.11 -8.06
N GLU A 16 2.85 -11.91 -8.77
CA GLU A 16 3.09 -13.34 -8.93
C GLU A 16 4.50 -13.62 -9.52
N ARG A 17 4.89 -12.87 -10.55
CA ARG A 17 6.21 -13.02 -11.19
C ARG A 17 7.34 -12.44 -10.34
N ALA A 18 7.10 -11.31 -9.68
CA ALA A 18 8.11 -10.64 -8.86
C ALA A 18 8.44 -11.42 -7.57
N ALA A 19 7.54 -12.24 -7.07
CA ALA A 19 7.66 -12.92 -5.78
C ALA A 19 9.00 -13.64 -5.56
N VAL A 20 9.63 -14.20 -6.60
CA VAL A 20 10.90 -14.93 -6.47
C VAL A 20 12.07 -14.03 -6.13
N GLY A 21 12.17 -12.88 -6.76
CA GLY A 21 13.26 -11.90 -6.58
C GLY A 21 12.88 -10.69 -5.74
N TYR A 22 11.67 -10.66 -5.18
CA TYR A 22 11.08 -9.48 -4.54
C TYR A 22 11.96 -8.92 -3.43
N ASP A 23 12.41 -9.77 -2.51
CA ASP A 23 13.19 -9.34 -1.34
C ASP A 23 14.51 -8.64 -1.72
N ALA A 24 15.14 -9.06 -2.81
CA ALA A 24 16.37 -8.45 -3.29
C ALA A 24 16.14 -7.07 -3.95
N ALA A 25 14.92 -6.83 -4.45
CA ALA A 25 14.56 -5.58 -5.13
C ALA A 25 13.78 -4.60 -4.22
N ALA A 26 13.21 -5.08 -3.12
CA ALA A 26 12.26 -4.36 -2.28
C ALA A 26 12.92 -3.60 -1.11
N GLY A 27 14.12 -3.02 -1.31
CA GLY A 27 14.83 -2.30 -0.25
C GLY A 27 14.02 -1.12 0.32
N LEU A 28 13.36 -0.34 -0.54
CA LEU A 28 12.49 0.76 -0.10
C LEU A 28 11.29 0.23 0.70
N GLN A 29 10.63 -0.83 0.23
CA GLN A 29 9.47 -1.41 0.91
C GLN A 29 9.85 -1.97 2.29
N GLN A 30 11.05 -2.52 2.42
CA GLN A 30 11.57 -3.03 3.70
C GLN A 30 11.81 -1.89 4.68
N GLU A 31 12.44 -0.82 4.24
CA GLU A 31 12.69 0.39 5.02
C GLU A 31 11.36 1.01 5.49
N VAL A 32 10.43 1.27 4.56
CA VAL A 32 9.12 1.85 4.87
C VAL A 32 8.30 0.96 5.82
N CYS A 33 8.30 -0.35 5.62
CA CYS A 33 7.65 -1.29 6.52
C CYS A 33 8.28 -1.26 7.92
N GLY A 34 9.61 -1.14 8.01
CA GLY A 34 10.32 -0.98 9.28
C GLY A 34 9.91 0.28 10.03
N THR A 35 9.92 1.43 9.35
CA THR A 35 9.48 2.72 9.93
C THR A 35 8.02 2.66 10.40
N LEU A 36 7.12 2.04 9.60
CA LEU A 36 5.71 1.90 10.00
C LEU A 36 5.55 1.05 11.27
N LEU A 37 6.34 -0.03 11.39
CA LEU A 37 6.36 -0.88 12.59
C LEU A 37 6.92 -0.15 13.82
N GLU A 38 7.98 0.65 13.67
CA GLU A 38 8.53 1.49 14.72
C GLU A 38 7.50 2.50 15.23
N ARG A 39 6.77 3.15 14.31
CA ARG A 39 5.68 4.08 14.68
C ARG A 39 4.54 3.36 15.42
N LEU A 40 4.25 2.13 15.05
CA LEU A 40 3.26 1.29 15.74
C LEU A 40 3.67 0.95 17.18
N GLU A 41 4.98 0.86 17.49
CA GLU A 41 5.49 0.64 18.86
C GLU A 41 5.19 1.81 19.80
N TRP A 42 5.02 3.03 19.29
CA TRP A 42 4.69 4.21 20.10
C TRP A 42 3.22 4.25 20.54
N ILE A 43 2.39 3.38 19.96
CA ILE A 43 0.96 3.31 20.26
C ILE A 43 0.72 2.26 21.36
N ASN A 44 0.17 2.70 22.47
CA ASN A 44 -0.22 1.77 23.54
C ASN A 44 -1.48 0.98 23.16
N PHE A 45 -1.30 -0.08 22.37
CA PHE A 45 -2.37 -0.86 21.80
C PHE A 45 -2.06 -2.36 21.85
N SER A 46 -3.04 -3.18 22.20
CA SER A 46 -2.88 -4.64 22.37
C SER A 46 -3.91 -5.42 21.54
N PRO A 47 -3.73 -5.50 20.21
CA PRO A 47 -4.67 -6.17 19.33
C PRO A 47 -4.70 -7.68 19.58
N LYS A 48 -5.89 -8.29 19.45
CA LYS A 48 -6.08 -9.74 19.48
C LYS A 48 -6.04 -10.36 18.09
N VAL A 49 -6.52 -9.64 17.10
CA VAL A 49 -6.51 -10.05 15.68
C VAL A 49 -5.88 -8.95 14.84
N VAL A 50 -4.81 -9.28 14.13
CA VAL A 50 -4.07 -8.36 13.27
C VAL A 50 -4.13 -8.84 11.84
N LEU A 51 -4.55 -7.97 10.92
CA LEU A 51 -4.52 -8.17 9.49
C LEU A 51 -3.31 -7.44 8.90
N ASP A 52 -2.36 -8.19 8.33
CA ASP A 52 -1.29 -7.65 7.47
C ASP A 52 -1.81 -7.64 6.02
N LEU A 53 -2.24 -6.47 5.57
CA LEU A 53 -2.90 -6.25 4.28
C LEU A 53 -1.88 -5.90 3.20
N GLY A 54 -1.77 -6.75 2.18
CA GLY A 54 -0.70 -6.66 1.18
C GLY A 54 0.62 -7.17 1.75
N THR A 55 0.57 -8.30 2.44
CA THR A 55 1.69 -8.86 3.21
C THR A 55 2.97 -9.10 2.39
N GLY A 56 2.86 -9.19 1.06
CA GLY A 56 3.97 -9.49 0.16
C GLY A 56 4.66 -10.79 0.55
N THR A 57 5.96 -10.73 0.79
CA THR A 57 6.76 -11.89 1.21
C THR A 57 6.74 -12.14 2.73
N GLY A 58 5.92 -11.39 3.49
CA GLY A 58 5.67 -11.62 4.92
C GLY A 58 6.67 -10.97 5.87
N GLN A 59 7.32 -9.90 5.47
CA GLN A 59 8.23 -9.16 6.36
C GLN A 59 7.47 -8.54 7.52
N GLY A 60 6.33 -7.88 7.25
CA GLY A 60 5.45 -7.30 8.27
C GLY A 60 4.96 -8.35 9.26
N VAL A 61 4.48 -9.50 8.77
CA VAL A 61 4.00 -10.61 9.61
C VAL A 61 5.03 -11.05 10.65
N VAL A 62 6.31 -11.18 10.27
CA VAL A 62 7.35 -11.63 11.19
C VAL A 62 7.57 -10.64 12.33
N GLN A 63 7.57 -9.35 12.02
CA GLN A 63 7.77 -8.30 13.02
C GLN A 63 6.51 -8.10 13.89
N LEU A 64 5.32 -8.05 13.28
CA LEU A 64 4.05 -8.01 14.01
C LEU A 64 3.91 -9.20 14.99
N ARG A 65 4.41 -10.38 14.62
CA ARG A 65 4.46 -11.54 15.51
C ARG A 65 5.32 -11.30 16.75
N LYS A 66 6.45 -10.61 16.60
CA LYS A 66 7.33 -10.29 17.73
C LYS A 66 6.68 -9.24 18.64
N GLN A 67 6.08 -8.22 18.04
CA GLN A 67 5.44 -7.12 18.75
C GLN A 67 4.15 -7.58 19.46
N TYR A 68 3.36 -8.43 18.80
CA TYR A 68 2.09 -8.96 19.32
C TYR A 68 2.08 -10.49 19.41
N PRO A 69 2.85 -11.09 20.32
CA PRO A 69 3.05 -12.55 20.36
C PRO A 69 1.79 -13.34 20.71
N LYS A 70 0.77 -12.69 21.28
CA LYS A 70 -0.52 -13.30 21.62
C LYS A 70 -1.59 -13.11 20.55
N ALA A 71 -1.36 -12.21 19.59
CA ALA A 71 -2.34 -11.91 18.54
C ALA A 71 -2.46 -13.05 17.52
N GLN A 72 -3.65 -13.24 17.02
CA GLN A 72 -3.90 -13.99 15.79
C GLN A 72 -3.51 -13.10 14.59
N LEU A 73 -2.56 -13.56 13.78
CA LEU A 73 -2.14 -12.85 12.58
C LEU A 73 -2.83 -13.43 11.35
N ILE A 74 -3.30 -12.56 10.49
CA ILE A 74 -3.86 -12.87 9.18
C ILE A 74 -2.98 -12.14 8.15
N ALA A 75 -2.41 -12.88 7.21
CA ALA A 75 -1.66 -12.36 6.08
C ALA A 75 -2.55 -12.38 4.84
N PHE A 76 -2.77 -11.22 4.25
CA PHE A 76 -3.62 -11.04 3.09
C PHE A 76 -2.83 -10.49 1.91
N ASP A 77 -2.99 -11.08 0.73
CA ASP A 77 -2.37 -10.58 -0.50
C ASP A 77 -3.20 -10.95 -1.74
N LEU A 78 -3.08 -10.15 -2.79
CA LEU A 78 -3.70 -10.42 -4.08
C LEU A 78 -3.01 -11.57 -4.82
N ALA A 79 -1.70 -11.78 -4.58
CA ALA A 79 -0.86 -12.76 -5.27
C ALA A 79 -0.58 -13.97 -4.38
N GLU A 80 -1.00 -15.16 -4.83
CA GLU A 80 -0.82 -16.40 -4.08
C GLU A 80 0.67 -16.76 -3.90
N SER A 81 1.53 -16.43 -4.86
CA SER A 81 2.97 -16.68 -4.74
C SER A 81 3.62 -15.83 -3.64
N MET A 82 3.10 -14.65 -3.33
CA MET A 82 3.51 -13.86 -2.17
C MET A 82 3.14 -14.58 -0.87
N LEU A 83 1.90 -15.05 -0.73
CA LEU A 83 1.45 -15.80 0.45
C LEU A 83 2.24 -17.10 0.68
N LYS A 84 2.63 -17.80 -0.40
CA LYS A 84 3.51 -18.97 -0.31
C LYS A 84 4.86 -18.62 0.30
N ARG A 85 5.40 -17.43 0.00
CA ARG A 85 6.63 -16.92 0.60
C ARG A 85 6.44 -16.51 2.04
N THR A 86 5.34 -15.80 2.33
CA THR A 86 4.95 -15.45 3.70
C THR A 86 4.86 -16.70 4.58
N SER A 87 4.22 -17.77 4.10
CA SER A 87 4.11 -19.03 4.83
C SER A 87 5.48 -19.65 5.15
N LYS A 88 6.43 -19.59 4.21
CA LYS A 88 7.80 -20.08 4.42
C LYS A 88 8.55 -19.21 5.43
N ARG A 89 8.45 -17.90 5.32
CA ARG A 89 9.13 -16.94 6.21
C ARG A 89 8.59 -16.99 7.64
N ALA A 90 7.28 -17.17 7.83
CA ALA A 90 6.65 -17.25 9.15
C ALA A 90 7.07 -18.48 9.96
N GLY A 91 7.72 -19.47 9.34
CA GLY A 91 8.18 -20.68 10.03
C GLY A 91 7.05 -21.66 10.38
N TRP A 92 7.32 -22.56 11.33
CA TRP A 92 6.41 -23.66 11.66
C TRP A 92 5.46 -23.37 12.83
N PHE A 93 5.86 -22.48 13.74
CA PHE A 93 5.10 -22.17 14.95
C PHE A 93 4.18 -20.96 14.73
N ARG A 94 2.91 -21.08 15.13
CA ARG A 94 1.91 -20.01 15.09
C ARG A 94 1.84 -19.33 13.71
N LYS A 95 1.64 -20.14 12.68
CA LYS A 95 1.48 -19.63 11.31
C LYS A 95 0.35 -18.61 11.24
N PRO A 96 0.51 -17.52 10.44
CA PRO A 96 -0.61 -16.65 10.15
C PRO A 96 -1.68 -17.39 9.35
N GLY A 97 -2.93 -17.02 9.51
CA GLY A 97 -3.96 -17.34 8.53
C GLY A 97 -3.59 -16.71 7.19
N LEU A 98 -3.70 -17.46 6.09
CA LEU A 98 -3.37 -16.95 4.75
C LEU A 98 -4.66 -16.74 3.97
N LEU A 99 -4.90 -15.53 3.48
CA LEU A 99 -6.06 -15.18 2.67
C LEU A 99 -5.60 -14.54 1.36
N CYS A 100 -6.03 -15.10 0.23
CA CYS A 100 -5.77 -14.54 -1.09
C CYS A 100 -7.02 -13.85 -1.61
N GLY A 101 -6.92 -12.57 -1.96
CA GLY A 101 -8.08 -11.81 -2.43
C GLY A 101 -7.77 -10.37 -2.81
N ASP A 102 -8.83 -9.63 -3.11
CA ASP A 102 -8.78 -8.20 -3.39
C ASP A 102 -9.12 -7.42 -2.12
N ALA A 103 -8.28 -6.45 -1.76
CA ALA A 103 -8.44 -5.61 -0.57
C ALA A 103 -9.74 -4.78 -0.55
N ARG A 104 -10.33 -4.55 -1.72
CA ARG A 104 -11.62 -3.84 -1.85
C ARG A 104 -12.81 -4.66 -1.38
N ARG A 105 -12.63 -5.96 -1.15
CA ARG A 105 -13.66 -6.87 -0.65
C ARG A 105 -13.01 -7.98 0.15
N LEU A 106 -12.85 -7.73 1.45
CA LEU A 106 -12.18 -8.64 2.35
C LEU A 106 -13.10 -9.82 2.75
N PRO A 107 -12.62 -11.07 2.66
CA PRO A 107 -13.40 -12.24 3.08
C PRO A 107 -13.37 -12.41 4.60
N LEU A 108 -13.67 -11.33 5.31
CA LEU A 108 -13.67 -11.24 6.77
C LEU A 108 -15.04 -10.73 7.23
N ALA A 109 -15.48 -11.20 8.39
CA ALA A 109 -16.71 -10.72 9.01
C ALA A 109 -16.57 -9.27 9.47
N ASP A 110 -17.69 -8.59 9.62
CA ASP A 110 -17.75 -7.27 10.23
C ASP A 110 -17.21 -7.31 11.65
N ASN A 111 -16.53 -6.25 12.09
CA ASN A 111 -16.01 -6.12 13.46
C ASN A 111 -15.18 -7.33 13.92
N SER A 112 -14.32 -7.86 13.06
CA SER A 112 -13.52 -9.07 13.35
C SER A 112 -12.03 -8.80 13.60
N VAL A 113 -11.52 -7.64 13.21
CA VAL A 113 -10.09 -7.28 13.23
C VAL A 113 -9.85 -6.12 14.20
N ASP A 114 -8.80 -6.19 15.02
CA ASP A 114 -8.43 -5.09 15.92
C ASP A 114 -7.44 -4.12 15.27
N LEU A 115 -6.53 -4.63 14.41
CA LEU A 115 -5.52 -3.84 13.71
C LEU A 115 -5.45 -4.25 12.24
N ILE A 116 -5.60 -3.29 11.33
CA ILE A 116 -5.15 -3.42 9.94
C ILE A 116 -3.81 -2.71 9.81
N PHE A 117 -2.77 -3.47 9.48
CA PHE A 117 -1.44 -2.98 9.12
C PHE A 117 -1.25 -3.14 7.61
N SER A 118 -0.87 -2.07 6.90
CA SER A 118 -0.73 -2.12 5.45
C SER A 118 0.44 -1.27 4.99
N SER A 119 1.48 -1.89 4.45
CA SER A 119 2.66 -1.17 3.95
C SER A 119 2.71 -1.17 2.42
N LEU A 120 2.67 0.02 1.80
CA LEU A 120 2.76 0.26 0.35
C LEU A 120 1.82 -0.63 -0.49
N THR A 121 0.55 -0.73 -0.09
CA THR A 121 -0.47 -1.54 -0.77
C THR A 121 -1.61 -0.70 -1.32
N ILE A 122 -2.03 0.35 -0.61
CA ILE A 122 -3.23 1.14 -0.91
C ILE A 122 -3.17 1.78 -2.30
N GLN A 123 -2.00 2.18 -2.78
CA GLN A 123 -1.82 2.75 -4.13
C GLN A 123 -2.30 1.84 -5.27
N TRP A 124 -2.46 0.55 -5.01
CA TRP A 124 -2.99 -0.43 -5.96
C TRP A 124 -4.51 -0.54 -5.93
N CYS A 125 -5.17 0.18 -5.02
CA CYS A 125 -6.60 0.17 -4.77
C CYS A 125 -7.21 1.57 -4.74
N SER A 126 -6.49 2.58 -5.25
CA SER A 126 -6.78 4.00 -5.08
C SER A 126 -7.85 4.57 -6.03
N GLU A 127 -8.54 3.74 -6.80
CA GLU A 127 -9.60 4.16 -7.73
C GLU A 127 -10.80 4.77 -6.99
N ASP A 128 -11.16 4.21 -5.84
CA ASP A 128 -12.18 4.71 -4.92
C ASP A 128 -11.72 4.48 -3.48
N LEU A 129 -11.07 5.49 -2.90
CA LEU A 129 -10.53 5.41 -1.55
C LEU A 129 -11.62 5.38 -0.48
N VAL A 130 -12.75 6.04 -0.71
CA VAL A 130 -13.85 6.03 0.26
C VAL A 130 -14.44 4.62 0.36
N ALA A 131 -14.69 3.96 -0.77
CA ALA A 131 -15.16 2.58 -0.78
C ALA A 131 -14.13 1.62 -0.16
N LEU A 132 -12.84 1.81 -0.44
CA LEU A 132 -11.76 1.00 0.14
C LEU A 132 -11.70 1.14 1.66
N PHE A 133 -11.67 2.37 2.17
CA PHE A 133 -11.62 2.63 3.61
C PHE A 133 -12.93 2.22 4.31
N SER A 134 -14.08 2.31 3.64
CA SER A 134 -15.34 1.78 4.16
C SER A 134 -15.30 0.26 4.34
N GLU A 135 -14.64 -0.47 3.43
CA GLU A 135 -14.42 -1.91 3.60
C GLU A 135 -13.48 -2.21 4.78
N PHE A 136 -12.44 -1.39 5.00
CA PHE A 136 -11.57 -1.52 6.17
C PHE A 136 -12.33 -1.20 7.47
N ALA A 137 -13.15 -0.14 7.46
CA ALA A 137 -14.01 0.19 8.59
C ALA A 137 -15.00 -0.92 8.93
N ARG A 138 -15.57 -1.58 7.93
CA ARG A 138 -16.49 -2.72 8.12
C ARG A 138 -15.84 -3.86 8.91
N VAL A 139 -14.61 -4.23 8.58
CA VAL A 139 -13.93 -5.37 9.22
C VAL A 139 -13.25 -5.00 10.53
N LEU A 140 -12.92 -3.72 10.74
CA LEU A 140 -12.36 -3.26 12.01
C LEU A 140 -13.43 -3.26 13.10
N LYS A 141 -13.02 -3.67 14.28
CA LYS A 141 -13.84 -3.54 15.50
C LYS A 141 -13.96 -2.07 15.91
N PRO A 142 -14.97 -1.72 16.74
CA PRO A 142 -14.94 -0.48 17.49
C PRO A 142 -13.60 -0.30 18.22
N ALA A 143 -13.06 0.91 18.24
CA ALA A 143 -11.71 1.22 18.71
C ALA A 143 -10.58 0.45 17.99
N GLY A 144 -10.85 -0.11 16.81
CA GLY A 144 -9.83 -0.73 15.95
C GLY A 144 -8.99 0.32 15.24
N LEU A 145 -7.75 -0.04 14.96
CA LEU A 145 -6.74 0.82 14.35
C LEU A 145 -6.47 0.41 12.90
N LEU A 146 -6.50 1.37 12.00
CA LEU A 146 -5.87 1.28 10.68
C LEU A 146 -4.53 1.99 10.73
N MET A 147 -3.45 1.34 10.29
CA MET A 147 -2.13 1.94 10.14
C MET A 147 -1.53 1.51 8.81
N PHE A 148 -1.12 2.49 7.99
CA PHE A 148 -0.73 2.20 6.62
C PHE A 148 0.34 3.14 6.08
N THR A 149 0.96 2.71 4.98
CA THR A 149 1.72 3.58 4.08
C THR A 149 1.24 3.43 2.64
N THR A 150 1.36 4.52 1.89
CA THR A 150 1.11 4.54 0.45
C THR A 150 2.06 5.53 -0.23
N PHE A 151 2.14 5.49 -1.55
CA PHE A 151 2.86 6.53 -2.29
C PHE A 151 2.01 7.78 -2.45
N GLY A 152 2.63 8.95 -2.26
CA GLY A 152 2.06 10.26 -2.50
C GLY A 152 2.28 10.74 -3.94
N MET A 153 1.64 11.85 -4.27
CA MET A 153 1.51 12.37 -5.64
C MET A 153 2.85 12.74 -6.30
N ASP A 154 3.86 13.11 -5.52
CA ASP A 154 5.18 13.49 -6.02
C ASP A 154 6.10 12.28 -6.31
N THR A 155 5.66 11.07 -5.97
CA THR A 155 6.43 9.85 -6.27
C THR A 155 6.71 9.73 -7.76
N LEU A 156 7.98 9.44 -8.11
CA LEU A 156 8.46 9.30 -9.49
C LEU A 156 8.30 10.57 -10.35
N GLN A 157 8.32 11.75 -9.74
CA GLN A 157 8.10 13.02 -10.43
C GLN A 157 9.11 13.23 -11.57
N GLN A 158 10.39 12.94 -11.34
CA GLN A 158 11.44 13.08 -12.35
C GLN A 158 11.18 12.19 -13.57
N LEU A 159 10.78 10.94 -13.34
CA LEU A 159 10.45 9.99 -14.40
C LEU A 159 9.19 10.45 -15.17
N ARG A 160 8.19 10.98 -14.47
CA ARG A 160 6.96 11.50 -15.07
C ARG A 160 7.24 12.70 -15.96
N GLN A 161 8.06 13.65 -15.49
CA GLN A 161 8.48 14.83 -16.24
C GLN A 161 9.30 14.45 -17.49
N ALA A 162 10.26 13.53 -17.34
CA ALA A 162 11.05 13.04 -18.44
C ALA A 162 10.19 12.37 -19.54
N TRP A 163 9.19 11.58 -19.15
CA TRP A 163 8.26 10.97 -20.10
C TRP A 163 7.36 12.00 -20.79
N ALA A 164 6.90 13.03 -20.10
CA ALA A 164 6.09 14.10 -20.68
C ALA A 164 6.83 14.87 -21.79
N ALA A 165 8.18 14.90 -21.75
CA ALA A 165 8.99 15.47 -22.82
C ALA A 165 9.16 14.51 -24.03
N VAL A 166 8.80 13.25 -23.91
CA VAL A 166 8.96 12.22 -24.96
C VAL A 166 7.66 12.02 -25.75
N ASP A 167 6.54 11.87 -25.04
CA ASP A 167 5.20 11.69 -25.61
C ASP A 167 4.09 11.99 -24.58
N GLU A 168 2.83 11.97 -25.05
CA GLU A 168 1.63 12.26 -24.23
C GLU A 168 1.03 11.02 -23.54
N GLN A 169 1.71 9.87 -23.60
CA GLN A 169 1.17 8.63 -23.04
C GLN A 169 1.40 8.53 -21.55
N VAL A 170 0.54 7.76 -20.84
CA VAL A 170 0.70 7.50 -19.41
C VAL A 170 1.77 6.43 -19.21
N HIS A 171 2.90 6.81 -18.62
CA HIS A 171 4.03 5.92 -18.33
C HIS A 171 4.23 5.62 -16.86
N VAL A 172 3.66 6.44 -15.98
CA VAL A 172 3.75 6.32 -14.53
C VAL A 172 2.34 6.30 -13.95
N ASN A 173 2.07 5.44 -12.98
CA ASN A 173 0.81 5.42 -12.26
C ASN A 173 0.56 6.78 -11.58
N ARG A 174 -0.70 7.14 -11.42
CA ARG A 174 -1.09 8.26 -10.58
C ARG A 174 -1.12 7.80 -9.13
N PHE A 175 -0.68 8.68 -8.25
CA PHE A 175 -0.79 8.52 -6.81
C PHE A 175 -1.68 9.64 -6.27
N VAL A 176 -2.29 9.40 -5.12
CA VAL A 176 -3.28 10.30 -4.52
C VAL A 176 -2.58 11.26 -3.57
N ASP A 177 -3.09 12.49 -3.50
CA ASP A 177 -2.63 13.50 -2.54
C ASP A 177 -2.96 13.08 -1.09
N MET A 178 -2.10 13.45 -0.15
CA MET A 178 -2.27 13.14 1.26
C MET A 178 -3.58 13.68 1.84
N HIS A 179 -4.01 14.87 1.41
CA HIS A 179 -5.26 15.48 1.89
C HIS A 179 -6.48 14.69 1.41
N ASP A 180 -6.49 14.26 0.14
CA ASP A 180 -7.57 13.42 -0.40
C ASP A 180 -7.66 12.08 0.32
N ILE A 181 -6.51 11.51 0.74
CA ILE A 181 -6.47 10.29 1.54
C ILE A 181 -7.07 10.53 2.93
N GLY A 182 -6.71 11.65 3.57
CA GLY A 182 -7.26 12.05 4.87
C GLY A 182 -8.78 12.28 4.82
N ASP A 183 -9.26 12.98 3.81
CA ASP A 183 -10.68 13.22 3.59
C ASP A 183 -11.45 11.91 3.35
N ALA A 184 -10.87 10.97 2.60
CA ALA A 184 -11.48 9.66 2.37
C ALA A 184 -11.55 8.82 3.65
N LEU A 185 -10.56 8.91 4.55
CA LEU A 185 -10.64 8.28 5.89
C LEU A 185 -11.79 8.83 6.71
N LEU A 186 -11.92 10.17 6.78
CA LEU A 186 -13.02 10.81 7.49
C LEU A 186 -14.38 10.42 6.90
N ALA A 187 -14.51 10.43 5.57
CA ALA A 187 -15.73 10.02 4.87
C ALA A 187 -16.09 8.54 5.13
N ALA A 188 -15.12 7.67 5.34
CA ALA A 188 -15.31 6.27 5.69
C ALA A 188 -15.59 6.03 7.19
N GLY A 189 -15.64 7.09 8.02
CA GLY A 189 -16.00 7.02 9.42
C GLY A 189 -14.83 6.83 10.39
N PHE A 190 -13.58 6.92 9.92
CA PHE A 190 -12.42 6.95 10.82
C PHE A 190 -12.36 8.27 11.60
N LYS A 191 -11.90 8.20 12.84
CA LYS A 191 -11.65 9.36 13.70
C LYS A 191 -10.16 9.62 13.83
N ASP A 192 -9.85 10.88 14.10
CA ASP A 192 -8.50 11.37 14.40
C ASP A 192 -7.42 10.89 13.39
N PRO A 193 -7.66 11.07 12.08
CA PRO A 193 -6.68 10.65 11.09
C PRO A 193 -5.39 11.48 11.27
N VAL A 194 -4.26 10.77 11.40
CA VAL A 194 -2.94 11.39 11.44
C VAL A 194 -2.20 11.00 10.16
N MET A 195 -1.70 12.01 9.46
CA MET A 195 -0.99 11.84 8.21
C MET A 195 0.38 12.50 8.30
N ASP A 196 1.41 11.86 7.74
CA ASP A 196 2.77 12.35 7.66
C ASP A 196 3.41 11.92 6.34
N VAL A 197 4.43 12.65 5.89
CA VAL A 197 5.12 12.40 4.62
C VAL A 197 6.61 12.29 4.83
N GLU A 198 7.21 11.22 4.33
CA GLU A 198 8.65 11.08 4.22
C GLU A 198 9.08 10.99 2.75
N ARG A 199 10.25 11.59 2.42
CA ARG A 199 10.85 11.51 1.09
C ARG A 199 12.05 10.59 1.10
N HIS A 200 12.05 9.63 0.18
CA HIS A 200 13.13 8.67 0.02
C HIS A 200 13.76 8.84 -1.36
N LEU A 201 14.97 9.37 -1.38
CA LEU A 201 15.76 9.54 -2.60
C LEU A 201 16.54 8.26 -2.90
N ARG A 202 16.49 7.83 -4.15
CA ARG A 202 17.33 6.73 -4.68
C ARG A 202 18.05 7.23 -5.93
N GLU A 203 19.31 6.84 -6.09
CA GLU A 203 20.13 7.25 -7.22
C GLU A 203 20.63 6.04 -8.01
N PHE A 204 20.60 6.16 -9.33
CA PHE A 204 20.95 5.11 -10.27
C PHE A 204 22.00 5.60 -11.27
N GLY A 205 22.76 4.66 -11.87
CA GLY A 205 23.76 4.96 -12.88
C GLY A 205 23.17 5.20 -14.27
N SER A 206 21.89 4.84 -14.50
CA SER A 206 21.21 5.04 -15.77
C SER A 206 19.70 5.03 -15.64
N VAL A 207 18.98 5.67 -16.57
CA VAL A 207 17.51 5.60 -16.65
C VAL A 207 17.01 4.16 -16.85
N THR A 208 17.79 3.33 -17.52
CA THR A 208 17.49 1.90 -17.67
C THR A 208 17.49 1.16 -16.32
N GLU A 209 18.41 1.50 -15.43
CA GLU A 209 18.44 0.97 -14.05
C GLU A 209 17.24 1.45 -13.25
N VAL A 210 16.85 2.73 -13.37
CA VAL A 210 15.62 3.27 -12.78
C VAL A 210 14.41 2.41 -13.18
N MET A 211 14.20 2.20 -14.47
CA MET A 211 13.07 1.42 -14.97
C MET A 211 13.13 -0.05 -14.54
N ARG A 212 14.33 -0.65 -14.47
CA ARG A 212 14.50 -2.02 -13.98
C ARG A 212 14.17 -2.15 -12.51
N SER A 213 14.59 -1.20 -11.67
CA SER A 213 14.29 -1.21 -10.24
C SER A 213 12.79 -1.18 -9.99
N ILE A 214 12.07 -0.26 -10.64
CA ILE A 214 10.60 -0.15 -10.55
C ILE A 214 9.93 -1.46 -11.00
N LYS A 215 10.38 -2.04 -12.12
CA LYS A 215 9.84 -3.29 -12.64
C LYS A 215 10.12 -4.49 -11.72
N ALA A 216 11.30 -4.56 -11.11
CA ALA A 216 11.70 -5.65 -10.22
C ALA A 216 10.85 -5.69 -8.93
N MET A 217 10.39 -4.53 -8.47
CA MET A 217 9.43 -4.41 -7.36
C MET A 217 7.99 -4.75 -7.74
N GLY A 218 7.70 -5.13 -8.99
CA GLY A 218 6.33 -5.32 -9.48
C GLY A 218 5.56 -4.02 -9.70
N ALA A 219 6.18 -2.87 -9.46
CA ALA A 219 5.56 -1.54 -9.42
C ALA A 219 5.56 -0.79 -10.77
N HIS A 220 5.61 -1.51 -11.88
CA HIS A 220 5.53 -0.88 -13.20
C HIS A 220 4.12 -0.33 -13.49
N ASN A 221 4.03 0.53 -14.51
CA ASN A 221 2.75 1.10 -14.93
C ASN A 221 1.75 0.02 -15.33
N VAL A 222 0.62 -0.03 -14.64
CA VAL A 222 -0.50 -0.96 -14.88
C VAL A 222 -1.79 -0.22 -15.22
N ALA A 223 -1.73 1.08 -15.56
CA ALA A 223 -2.88 1.84 -16.02
C ALA A 223 -3.47 1.17 -17.29
N THR A 224 -4.79 1.12 -17.39
CA THR A 224 -5.49 0.57 -18.57
C THR A 224 -5.14 1.36 -19.84
N GLN A 225 -4.84 2.64 -19.71
CA GLN A 225 -4.48 3.58 -20.78
C GLN A 225 -2.98 3.58 -21.14
N ARG A 226 -2.16 2.71 -20.54
CA ARG A 226 -0.71 2.67 -20.81
C ARG A 226 -0.39 2.30 -22.25
N ALA A 227 0.77 2.72 -22.73
CA ALA A 227 1.35 2.28 -23.99
C ALA A 227 1.54 0.76 -24.05
N ARG A 228 1.08 0.12 -25.10
CA ARG A 228 1.18 -1.36 -25.32
C ARG A 228 2.21 -1.71 -26.41
N GLY A 229 3.32 -0.99 -26.51
CA GLY A 229 4.34 -1.22 -27.52
C GLY A 229 5.71 -1.51 -26.93
N LEU A 230 6.61 -2.08 -27.75
CA LEU A 230 8.03 -2.16 -27.42
C LEU A 230 8.62 -0.75 -27.48
N MET A 231 9.43 -0.40 -26.50
CA MET A 231 10.17 0.84 -26.48
C MET A 231 11.30 0.79 -27.49
N GLY A 232 11.20 1.60 -28.57
CA GLY A 232 12.25 1.74 -29.57
C GLY A 232 13.50 2.45 -29.00
N ARG A 233 14.68 2.22 -29.61
CA ARG A 233 15.95 2.84 -29.18
C ARG A 233 15.87 4.38 -29.14
N GLN A 234 15.25 5.00 -30.13
CA GLN A 234 15.11 6.46 -30.20
C GLN A 234 14.28 7.01 -29.03
N LYS A 235 13.23 6.30 -28.65
CA LYS A 235 12.37 6.71 -27.52
C LYS A 235 13.13 6.61 -26.19
N LEU A 236 13.93 5.55 -26.00
CA LEU A 236 14.80 5.40 -24.83
C LEU A 236 15.86 6.52 -24.80
N GLN A 237 16.46 6.87 -25.92
CA GLN A 237 17.44 7.94 -25.99
C GLN A 237 16.83 9.28 -25.61
N ARG A 238 15.66 9.65 -26.15
CA ARG A 238 14.93 10.87 -25.77
C ARG A 238 14.61 10.90 -24.28
N LEU A 239 14.21 9.78 -23.71
CA LEU A 239 13.95 9.67 -22.28
C LEU A 239 15.22 9.92 -21.44
N GLN A 240 16.37 9.38 -21.87
CA GLN A 240 17.65 9.61 -21.20
C GLN A 240 18.08 11.08 -21.28
N GLU A 241 17.89 11.72 -22.43
CA GLU A 241 18.20 13.14 -22.63
C GLU A 241 17.29 14.08 -21.82
N ALA A 242 16.01 13.69 -21.63
CA ALA A 242 15.03 14.47 -20.88
C ALA A 242 15.07 14.22 -19.36
N TYR A 243 15.68 13.12 -18.89
CA TYR A 243 15.72 12.80 -17.48
C TYR A 243 16.72 13.67 -16.74
N PRO A 244 16.34 14.34 -15.62
CA PRO A 244 17.27 15.14 -14.83
C PRO A 244 18.45 14.28 -14.31
N CYS A 245 19.65 14.74 -14.60
CA CYS A 245 20.90 14.08 -14.20
C CYS A 245 21.68 15.02 -13.30
N SER A 246 22.22 14.51 -12.18
CA SER A 246 23.10 15.26 -11.29
C SER A 246 24.46 15.53 -11.97
N GLU A 247 25.24 16.47 -11.42
CA GLU A 247 26.62 16.74 -11.89
C GLU A 247 27.53 15.50 -11.82
N ALA A 248 27.21 14.57 -10.91
CA ALA A 248 27.91 13.28 -10.78
C ALA A 248 27.44 12.20 -11.78
N GLY A 249 26.58 12.54 -12.73
CA GLY A 249 26.03 11.60 -13.71
C GLY A 249 25.02 10.60 -13.12
N ARG A 250 24.35 10.96 -12.02
CA ARG A 250 23.36 10.09 -11.34
C ARG A 250 21.94 10.51 -11.68
N PHE A 251 21.07 9.53 -11.78
CA PHE A 251 19.65 9.68 -12.07
C PHE A 251 18.85 9.45 -10.78
N ALA A 252 18.31 10.54 -10.25
CA ALA A 252 17.56 10.51 -9.01
C ALA A 252 16.13 10.04 -9.22
N VAL A 253 15.61 9.28 -8.28
CA VAL A 253 14.22 8.89 -8.17
C VAL A 253 13.74 9.26 -6.78
N ASP A 254 12.74 10.13 -6.71
CA ASP A 254 12.12 10.55 -5.47
C ASP A 254 10.84 9.73 -5.22
N TYR A 255 10.75 9.16 -4.03
CA TYR A 255 9.56 8.47 -3.54
C TYR A 255 9.00 9.26 -2.36
N GLU A 256 7.84 9.82 -2.54
CA GLU A 256 7.04 10.40 -1.48
C GLU A 256 6.22 9.29 -0.83
N VAL A 257 6.47 9.02 0.43
CA VAL A 257 5.75 8.00 1.20
C VAL A 257 4.85 8.69 2.20
N VAL A 258 3.56 8.47 2.06
CA VAL A 258 2.54 8.92 3.01
C VAL A 258 2.37 7.84 4.06
N PHE A 259 2.55 8.20 5.32
CA PHE A 259 2.22 7.40 6.50
C PHE A 259 0.89 7.87 7.04
N GLY A 260 -0.05 6.97 7.25
CA GLY A 260 -1.37 7.29 7.73
C GLY A 260 -1.87 6.35 8.81
N MET A 261 -2.68 6.90 9.71
CA MET A 261 -3.43 6.11 10.70
C MET A 261 -4.80 6.73 10.96
N GLY A 262 -5.72 5.90 11.42
CA GLY A 262 -7.04 6.34 11.86
C GLY A 262 -7.69 5.28 12.74
N TRP A 263 -8.52 5.72 13.68
CA TRP A 263 -9.21 4.87 14.63
C TRP A 263 -10.68 4.71 14.25
N MET A 264 -11.22 3.52 14.43
CA MET A 264 -12.66 3.36 14.45
C MET A 264 -13.24 3.96 15.74
N PRO A 265 -14.42 4.61 15.65
CA PRO A 265 -15.10 5.09 16.85
C PRO A 265 -15.29 3.97 17.88
N GLU A 266 -15.15 4.31 19.16
CA GLU A 266 -15.68 3.45 20.23
C GLU A 266 -17.20 3.42 20.11
N VAL A 267 -17.81 2.27 20.41
CA VAL A 267 -19.25 2.25 20.63
C VAL A 267 -19.48 2.91 21.97
N GLU A 268 -20.00 4.14 21.98
CA GLU A 268 -20.51 4.70 23.23
C GLU A 268 -21.60 3.76 23.74
N PRO A 269 -21.53 3.28 25.00
CA PRO A 269 -22.65 2.60 25.59
C PRO A 269 -23.84 3.55 25.45
N LEU A 270 -24.96 3.08 24.95
CA LEU A 270 -26.21 3.83 24.97
C LEU A 270 -26.57 4.03 26.45
N ASP A 271 -25.98 5.04 27.07
CA ASP A 271 -26.41 5.55 28.36
C ASP A 271 -27.73 6.27 28.14
N GLY A 272 -28.80 5.64 28.50
CA GLY A 272 -30.15 6.17 28.46
C GLY A 272 -31.07 5.22 27.71
N GLY A 273 -31.60 4.25 28.43
CA GLY A 273 -32.72 3.47 27.96
C GLY A 273 -33.84 4.43 27.50
N VAL A 274 -34.06 4.50 26.17
CA VAL A 274 -35.28 5.11 25.63
C VAL A 274 -36.41 4.16 25.99
N GLU A 275 -37.11 4.47 27.06
CA GLU A 275 -38.36 3.84 27.41
C GLU A 275 -39.39 4.13 26.33
N VAL A 276 -39.55 3.22 25.38
CA VAL A 276 -40.57 3.31 24.35
C VAL A 276 -41.91 3.04 25.04
N LEU A 277 -42.55 4.11 25.47
CA LEU A 277 -43.97 4.08 25.89
C LEU A 277 -44.82 3.72 24.66
N LEU A 278 -45.07 2.43 24.49
CA LEU A 278 -46.14 1.97 23.60
C LEU A 278 -47.50 2.44 24.20
N ARG A 279 -48.00 3.54 23.69
CA ARG A 279 -49.41 3.91 23.92
C ARG A 279 -50.29 2.89 23.19
N ARG A 280 -51.10 2.18 23.97
CA ARG A 280 -52.22 1.36 23.50
C ARG A 280 -53.33 2.21 22.89
#